data_7cb1b4757e5d77d8180d9e8e10c36f78
#
_entry.id   7cb1b4757e5d77d8180d9e8e10c36f78
#
_cell.length_a   1.000
_cell.length_b   1.000
_cell.length_c   1.000
_cell.angle_alpha   90.00
_cell.angle_beta   90.00
_cell.angle_gamma   90.00
#
_symmetry.space_group_name_H-M   'P 1'
#
loop_
_entity.id
_entity.type
_entity.pdbx_description
1 polymer ?
#
loop_
_entity_poly.entity_id
_entity_poly.type
_entity_poly.pdbx_seq_one_letter_code
_entity_poly.pdbx_strand_id
1 'polypeptide(L)'
;MISGIAHINVTVPADTLHLAHEFYSGTLGLTPRTVPVLQKDTLAWFDIGTSGQQVHVAMGAATDFSAPLSSRHPCFKIQSPEALLELRRRIWEHHQRGGSSAPQQADQPGREASGTF
;
A
#
# COMPACT_ATOMS: atom_id res chain seq x y z
N MET A 1 5.46 24.94 -13.32
CA MET A 1 4.05 24.51 -13.15
C MET A 1 4.03 23.06 -12.66
N ILE A 2 3.08 22.72 -11.83
CA ILE A 2 2.91 21.35 -11.35
C ILE A 2 2.47 20.46 -12.52
N SER A 3 3.12 19.30 -12.70
CA SER A 3 2.83 18.40 -13.83
C SER A 3 2.36 17.01 -13.39
N GLY A 4 2.25 16.77 -12.09
CA GLY A 4 1.80 15.48 -11.58
C GLY A 4 2.11 15.33 -10.11
N ILE A 5 1.92 14.11 -9.60
CA ILE A 5 2.26 13.74 -8.23
C ILE A 5 3.57 12.96 -8.26
N ALA A 6 4.57 13.38 -7.47
CA ALA A 6 5.83 12.65 -7.37
C ALA A 6 5.70 11.44 -6.43
N HIS A 7 5.09 11.65 -5.27
CA HIS A 7 4.83 10.58 -4.31
C HIS A 7 3.67 10.92 -3.41
N ILE A 8 3.12 9.88 -2.78
CA ILE A 8 2.24 10.01 -1.62
C ILE A 8 2.98 9.46 -0.40
N ASN A 9 2.66 9.96 0.77
CA ASN A 9 3.26 9.47 2.01
C ASN A 9 2.18 8.91 2.93
N VAL A 10 2.40 7.70 3.41
CA VAL A 10 1.56 7.04 4.42
C VAL A 10 2.40 6.79 5.66
N THR A 11 1.76 6.75 6.82
CA THR A 11 2.45 6.52 8.09
C THR A 11 2.07 5.16 8.66
N VAL A 12 3.05 4.53 9.31
CA VAL A 12 2.90 3.25 9.99
C VAL A 12 3.44 3.36 11.41
N PRO A 13 3.02 2.47 12.32
CA PRO A 13 3.58 2.45 13.67
C PRO A 13 5.09 2.23 13.67
N ALA A 14 5.76 2.67 14.73
CA ALA A 14 7.18 2.45 14.91
C ALA A 14 7.53 0.96 14.78
N ASP A 15 8.69 0.67 14.20
CA ASP A 15 9.25 -0.68 14.05
C ASP A 15 8.41 -1.62 13.18
N THR A 16 7.61 -1.08 12.24
CA THR A 16 6.76 -1.86 11.34
C THR A 16 7.09 -1.70 9.86
N LEU A 17 8.24 -1.12 9.50
CA LEU A 17 8.61 -0.96 8.08
C LEU A 17 8.70 -2.30 7.34
N HIS A 18 9.15 -3.36 8.02
CA HIS A 18 9.19 -4.70 7.41
C HIS A 18 7.79 -5.19 7.03
N LEU A 19 6.76 -4.84 7.80
CA LEU A 19 5.37 -5.16 7.48
C LEU A 19 4.89 -4.36 6.26
N ALA A 20 5.34 -3.12 6.13
CA ALA A 20 5.06 -2.32 4.94
C ALA A 20 5.67 -2.97 3.68
N HIS A 21 6.88 -3.51 3.76
CA HIS A 21 7.46 -4.27 2.66
C HIS A 21 6.64 -5.50 2.29
N GLU A 22 6.15 -6.24 3.27
CA GLU A 22 5.30 -7.42 3.03
C GLU A 22 4.02 -7.04 2.28
N PHE A 23 3.40 -5.94 2.64
CA PHE A 23 2.16 -5.50 2.00
C PHE A 23 2.40 -4.78 0.67
N TYR A 24 3.19 -3.71 0.67
CA TYR A 24 3.36 -2.88 -0.52
C TYR A 24 4.15 -3.58 -1.62
N SER A 25 5.19 -4.33 -1.28
CA SER A 25 5.95 -5.10 -2.26
C SER A 25 5.36 -6.48 -2.45
N GLY A 26 5.15 -7.23 -1.38
CA GLY A 26 4.70 -8.62 -1.46
C GLY A 26 3.31 -8.77 -2.02
N THR A 27 2.35 -8.01 -1.54
CA THR A 27 0.94 -8.14 -1.93
C THR A 27 0.58 -7.22 -3.09
N LEU A 28 0.89 -5.93 -2.99
CA LEU A 28 0.56 -4.96 -4.05
C LEU A 28 1.51 -5.02 -5.24
N GLY A 29 2.69 -5.60 -5.09
CA GLY A 29 3.65 -5.75 -6.20
C GLY A 29 4.41 -4.49 -6.56
N LEU A 30 4.47 -3.49 -5.66
CA LEU A 30 5.31 -2.32 -5.87
C LEU A 30 6.79 -2.68 -5.71
N THR A 31 7.65 -1.95 -6.38
CA THR A 31 9.09 -2.23 -6.38
C THR A 31 9.81 -1.43 -5.31
N PRO A 32 10.47 -2.07 -4.33
CA PRO A 32 11.23 -1.34 -3.32
C PRO A 32 12.36 -0.52 -3.93
N ARG A 33 12.57 0.68 -3.42
CA ARG A 33 13.67 1.58 -3.78
C ARG A 33 14.58 1.82 -2.61
N THR A 34 15.86 2.05 -2.90
CA THR A 34 16.85 2.41 -1.89
C THR A 34 16.56 3.79 -1.30
N VAL A 35 16.43 3.85 0.00
CA VAL A 35 16.25 5.10 0.75
C VAL A 35 17.63 5.66 1.12
N PRO A 36 17.82 7.00 1.17
CA PRO A 36 19.07 7.58 1.66
C PRO A 36 19.50 7.00 3.01
N VAL A 37 20.81 6.79 3.18
CA VAL A 37 21.37 6.07 4.35
C VAL A 37 20.91 6.66 5.69
N LEU A 38 20.79 7.98 5.78
CA LEU A 38 20.37 8.64 7.02
C LEU A 38 18.89 8.41 7.37
N GLN A 39 18.10 7.89 6.44
CA GLN A 39 16.65 7.73 6.59
C GLN A 39 16.18 6.29 6.44
N LYS A 40 17.07 5.35 6.18
CA LYS A 40 16.72 3.95 5.88
C LYS A 40 15.99 3.23 7.01
N ASP A 41 16.18 3.67 8.25
CA ASP A 41 15.58 3.03 9.41
C ASP A 41 14.19 3.61 9.76
N THR A 42 13.80 4.70 9.12
CA THR A 42 12.54 5.40 9.39
C THR A 42 11.62 5.52 8.19
N LEU A 43 12.12 5.24 6.97
CA LEU A 43 11.39 5.36 5.73
C LEU A 43 11.52 4.11 4.87
N ALA A 44 10.51 3.86 4.05
CA ALA A 44 10.58 2.89 2.96
C ALA A 44 9.96 3.53 1.73
N TRP A 45 10.57 3.31 0.57
CA TRP A 45 10.12 3.85 -0.71
C TRP A 45 9.81 2.72 -1.69
N PHE A 46 8.71 2.87 -2.43
CA PHE A 46 8.26 1.88 -3.42
C PHE A 46 7.90 2.58 -4.72
N ASP A 47 8.44 2.08 -5.82
CA ASP A 47 8.06 2.56 -7.15
C ASP A 47 6.69 2.01 -7.55
N ILE A 48 5.88 2.86 -8.15
CA ILE A 48 4.62 2.46 -8.80
C ILE A 48 4.96 2.16 -10.26
N GLY A 49 5.32 0.91 -10.55
CA GLY A 49 5.69 0.48 -11.89
C GLY A 49 6.77 1.38 -12.50
N THR A 50 6.55 1.82 -13.74
CA THR A 50 7.45 2.73 -14.48
C THR A 50 6.88 4.15 -14.53
N SER A 51 5.92 4.47 -13.70
CA SER A 51 5.21 5.77 -13.75
C SER A 51 6.08 6.96 -13.33
N GLY A 52 7.19 6.72 -12.62
CA GLY A 52 7.96 7.79 -11.99
C GLY A 52 7.36 8.27 -10.66
N GLN A 53 6.25 7.70 -10.24
CA GLN A 53 5.59 8.00 -8.98
C GLN A 53 5.95 6.95 -7.94
N GLN A 54 5.87 7.32 -6.67
CA GLN A 54 6.25 6.45 -5.55
C GLN A 54 5.23 6.48 -4.43
N VAL A 55 5.21 5.42 -3.64
CA VAL A 55 4.63 5.40 -2.30
C VAL A 55 5.78 5.49 -1.31
N HIS A 56 5.75 6.49 -0.45
CA HIS A 56 6.66 6.61 0.68
C HIS A 56 5.95 6.18 1.94
N VAL A 57 6.60 5.38 2.76
CA VAL A 57 6.09 4.92 4.05
C VAL A 57 7.02 5.44 5.12
N ALA A 58 6.48 6.17 6.09
CA ALA A 58 7.22 6.71 7.20
C ALA A 58 6.73 6.15 8.52
N MET A 59 7.64 5.90 9.46
CA MET A 59 7.25 5.62 10.83
C MET A 59 6.74 6.90 11.47
N GLY A 60 5.57 6.84 12.08
CA GLY A 60 4.97 7.99 12.74
C GLY A 60 4.74 7.75 14.21
N ALA A 61 4.69 8.85 14.98
CA ALA A 61 4.26 8.85 16.37
C ALA A 61 2.74 8.94 16.48
N ALA A 62 2.01 8.92 15.37
CA ALA A 62 0.58 9.03 15.35
C ALA A 62 -0.07 7.86 16.10
N THR A 63 -1.18 8.15 16.74
CA THR A 63 -1.90 7.19 17.57
C THR A 63 -3.05 6.51 16.84
N ASP A 64 -3.36 6.97 15.61
CA ASP A 64 -4.53 6.51 14.88
C ASP A 64 -4.11 5.88 13.54
N PHE A 65 -3.70 4.62 13.62
CA PHE A 65 -3.37 3.81 12.45
C PHE A 65 -4.51 2.87 12.03
N SER A 66 -5.61 2.87 12.79
CA SER A 66 -6.75 2.01 12.56
C SER A 66 -8.02 2.86 12.47
N ALA A 67 -8.20 3.51 11.33
CA ALA A 67 -9.38 4.34 11.09
C ALA A 67 -10.13 3.80 9.86
N PRO A 68 -10.86 2.67 9.99
CA PRO A 68 -11.52 2.04 8.85
C PRO A 68 -12.56 2.93 8.18
N LEU A 69 -13.05 3.95 8.89
CA LEU A 69 -14.00 4.91 8.34
C LEU A 69 -13.35 6.20 7.85
N SER A 70 -12.02 6.27 7.87
CA SER A 70 -11.31 7.43 7.36
C SER A 70 -11.49 7.55 5.85
N SER A 71 -11.75 8.76 5.37
CA SER A 71 -11.78 9.04 3.93
C SER A 71 -10.39 9.23 3.33
N ARG A 72 -9.34 9.23 4.13
CA ARG A 72 -7.96 9.40 3.64
C ARG A 72 -7.45 8.09 3.10
N HIS A 73 -7.17 8.05 1.81
CA HIS A 73 -6.66 6.84 1.16
C HIS A 73 -5.99 7.17 -0.17
N PRO A 74 -5.00 6.40 -0.60
CA PRO A 74 -4.55 6.44 -1.98
C PRO A 74 -5.50 5.64 -2.86
N CYS A 75 -5.64 6.07 -4.12
CA CYS A 75 -6.36 5.31 -5.13
C CYS A 75 -5.39 5.06 -6.29
N PHE A 76 -5.13 3.81 -6.58
CA PHE A 76 -4.20 3.43 -7.64
C PHE A 76 -4.93 3.08 -8.92
N LYS A 77 -4.34 3.48 -10.02
CA LYS A 77 -4.80 3.09 -11.35
C LYS A 77 -4.19 1.74 -11.70
N ILE A 78 -5.02 0.82 -12.15
CA ILE A 78 -4.58 -0.53 -12.52
C ILE A 78 -4.58 -0.64 -14.04
N GLN A 79 -3.59 -1.35 -14.59
CA GLN A 79 -3.29 -1.36 -16.03
C GLN A 79 -4.35 -2.06 -16.89
N SER A 80 -5.11 -3.01 -16.33
CA SER A 80 -6.12 -3.77 -17.08
C SER A 80 -7.15 -4.38 -16.14
N PRO A 81 -8.34 -4.76 -16.65
CA PRO A 81 -9.33 -5.48 -15.84
C PRO A 81 -8.79 -6.79 -15.27
N GLU A 82 -7.99 -7.52 -16.04
CA GLU A 82 -7.38 -8.77 -15.60
C GLU A 82 -6.41 -8.55 -14.46
N ALA A 83 -5.57 -7.50 -14.55
CA ALA A 83 -4.66 -7.12 -13.48
C ALA A 83 -5.40 -6.72 -12.21
N LEU A 84 -6.56 -6.05 -12.34
CA LEU A 84 -7.39 -5.68 -11.19
C LEU A 84 -7.92 -6.93 -10.49
N LEU A 85 -8.43 -7.90 -11.24
CA LEU A 85 -8.94 -9.14 -10.65
C LEU A 85 -7.82 -9.92 -9.95
N GLU A 86 -6.64 -9.98 -10.54
CA GLU A 86 -5.47 -10.63 -9.93
C GLU A 86 -5.04 -9.92 -8.65
N LEU A 87 -5.01 -8.58 -8.65
CA LEU A 87 -4.65 -7.81 -7.47
C LEU A 87 -5.67 -8.01 -6.34
N ARG A 88 -6.96 -8.00 -6.66
CA ARG A 88 -8.02 -8.28 -5.70
C ARG A 88 -7.86 -9.66 -5.07
N ARG A 89 -7.54 -10.67 -5.88
CA ARG A 89 -7.28 -12.03 -5.40
C ARG A 89 -6.11 -12.04 -4.40
N ARG A 90 -5.01 -11.36 -4.72
CA ARG A 90 -3.83 -11.30 -3.86
C ARG A 90 -4.13 -10.61 -2.53
N ILE A 91 -4.87 -9.50 -2.57
CA ILE A 91 -5.26 -8.76 -1.36
C ILE A 91 -6.18 -9.65 -0.50
N TRP A 92 -7.16 -10.30 -1.11
CA TRP A 92 -8.07 -11.19 -0.40
C TRP A 92 -7.33 -12.36 0.25
N GLU A 93 -6.42 -13.00 -0.48
CA GLU A 93 -5.62 -14.11 0.07
C GLU A 93 -4.78 -13.66 1.25
N HIS A 94 -4.16 -12.48 1.18
CA HIS A 94 -3.39 -11.94 2.30
C HIS A 94 -4.30 -11.64 3.49
N HIS A 95 -5.47 -11.07 3.26
CA HIS A 95 -6.47 -10.85 4.31
C HIS A 95 -6.88 -12.17 4.97
N GLN A 96 -7.18 -13.20 4.19
CA GLN A 96 -7.57 -14.53 4.70
C GLN A 96 -6.42 -15.21 5.45
N ARG A 97 -5.20 -15.12 4.93
CA ARG A 97 -4.02 -15.67 5.59
C ARG A 97 -3.75 -14.98 6.91
N GLY A 98 -4.08 -13.70 7.02
CA GLY A 98 -3.88 -12.93 8.23
C GLY A 98 -2.42 -12.57 8.49
N GLY A 99 -2.11 -12.25 9.72
CA GLY A 99 -0.80 -11.78 10.14
C GLY A 99 -0.73 -10.28 10.32
N SER A 100 0.40 -9.80 10.81
CA SER A 100 0.55 -8.39 11.19
C SER A 100 0.57 -7.42 10.01
N SER A 101 0.92 -7.89 8.81
CA SER A 101 0.93 -7.08 7.59
C SER A 101 -0.35 -7.20 6.78
N ALA A 102 -1.29 -8.05 7.19
CA ALA A 102 -2.52 -8.29 6.42
C ALA A 102 -3.44 -7.08 6.44
N PRO A 103 -4.10 -6.81 5.31
CA PRO A 103 -5.14 -5.79 5.29
C PRO A 103 -6.28 -6.17 6.24
N GLN A 104 -6.79 -5.19 6.98
CA GLN A 104 -7.87 -5.42 7.93
C GLN A 104 -9.20 -5.71 7.24
N GLN A 105 -9.37 -5.17 6.04
CA GLN A 105 -10.56 -5.35 5.21
C GLN A 105 -10.14 -5.62 3.78
N ALA A 106 -10.91 -6.45 3.10
CA ALA A 106 -10.69 -6.75 1.69
C ALA A 106 -12.01 -7.24 1.08
N ASP A 107 -12.20 -6.93 -0.19
CA ASP A 107 -13.36 -7.41 -0.93
C ASP A 107 -13.14 -8.86 -1.38
N GLN A 108 -14.13 -9.70 -1.11
CA GLN A 108 -14.11 -11.08 -1.58
C GLN A 108 -14.24 -11.11 -3.11
N PRO A 109 -13.35 -11.85 -3.82
CA PRO A 109 -13.51 -12.04 -5.26
C PRO A 109 -14.89 -12.63 -5.61
N GLY A 110 -15.49 -12.12 -6.68
CA GLY A 110 -16.82 -12.52 -7.10
C GLY A 110 -17.96 -11.74 -6.44
N ARG A 111 -17.66 -10.78 -5.59
CA ARG A 111 -18.66 -9.91 -4.95
C ARG A 111 -18.45 -8.46 -5.33
N GLU A 112 -18.38 -8.20 -6.62
CA GLU A 112 -18.06 -6.87 -7.19
C GLU A 112 -19.15 -5.84 -6.94
N ALA A 113 -20.33 -6.27 -6.54
CA ALA A 113 -21.45 -5.36 -6.28
C ALA A 113 -21.31 -4.52 -5.00
N SER A 114 -20.28 -4.76 -4.19
CA SER A 114 -20.07 -4.01 -2.94
C SER A 114 -19.74 -2.54 -3.19
N GLY A 115 -19.18 -2.21 -4.36
CA GLY A 115 -18.81 -0.84 -4.71
C GLY A 115 -17.67 -0.27 -3.88
N THR A 116 -17.07 -1.08 -3.03
CA THR A 116 -15.91 -0.69 -2.21
C THR A 116 -14.64 -1.31 -2.78
N PHE A 117 -13.70 -0.46 -3.14
CA PHE A 117 -12.40 -0.85 -3.63
C PHE A 117 -11.31 -0.28 -2.72
#